data_7686ec255e16d0f6482275ec51777d89
#
_entry.id   7686ec255e16d0f6482275ec51777d89
#
_cell.length_a   1.000
_cell.length_b   1.000
_cell.length_c   1.000
_cell.angle_alpha   90.00
_cell.angle_beta   90.00
_cell.angle_gamma   90.00
#
_symmetry.space_group_name_H-M   'P 1'
#
loop_
_entity.id
_entity.type
_entity.pdbx_description
1 polymer ?
#
loop_
_entity_poly.entity_id
_entity_poly.type
_entity_poly.pdbx_seq_one_letter_code
_entity_poly.pdbx_strand_id
1 'polypeptide(L)'
;MNYGPASKYYDLFGSKDDVIFYKELAIRHGGKALELGVGTGRVAIELAKAKVKVWGIDTSAYMLDAARQKLRKENASVRQRVVLKLGDMRSFKLCETFPFIYIAGSTFEHCITKEDQTKCLNSVYDALDNHGTLAFDVSQPKLNQPISSWWIDRKALNKNEEVVRTIFSRRNLQTNVVSVNLFFDVYQHGELKKRYYEYGEALLSSRRSVEAMLKKVGFKLKEVYGNFDKSAYSKTSEKAVFVAAKP
;
A
#
# COMPACT_ATOMS: atom_id res chain seq x y z
N MET A 1 -5.59 7.94 1.75
CA MET A 1 -6.99 7.79 1.27
C MET A 1 -7.79 7.08 2.34
N ASN A 2 -8.96 7.57 2.69
CA ASN A 2 -9.81 6.89 3.69
C ASN A 2 -10.95 6.19 2.96
N TYR A 3 -10.72 4.93 2.57
CA TYR A 3 -11.71 4.15 1.84
C TYR A 3 -12.94 3.86 2.70
N GLY A 4 -14.12 4.11 2.13
CA GLY A 4 -15.43 3.84 2.71
C GLY A 4 -16.02 2.48 2.27
N PRO A 5 -17.35 2.41 2.09
CA PRO A 5 -18.05 1.17 1.75
C PRO A 5 -17.67 0.54 0.40
N ALA A 6 -16.96 1.27 -0.48
CA ALA A 6 -16.45 0.74 -1.75
C ALA A 6 -15.24 -0.21 -1.56
N SER A 7 -14.65 -0.28 -0.36
CA SER A 7 -13.52 -1.14 -0.03
C SER A 7 -13.70 -2.61 -0.44
N LYS A 8 -14.94 -3.11 -0.43
CA LYS A 8 -15.27 -4.47 -0.87
C LYS A 8 -15.00 -4.76 -2.36
N TYR A 9 -14.90 -3.70 -3.18
CA TYR A 9 -14.60 -3.80 -4.61
C TYR A 9 -13.13 -3.50 -4.93
N TYR A 10 -12.34 -3.07 -3.93
CA TYR A 10 -10.97 -2.62 -4.12
C TYR A 10 -10.10 -3.67 -4.84
N ASP A 11 -10.14 -4.91 -4.38
CA ASP A 11 -9.30 -5.98 -4.92
C ASP A 11 -9.65 -6.43 -6.34
N LEU A 12 -10.84 -6.08 -6.85
CA LEU A 12 -11.23 -6.40 -8.23
C LEU A 12 -10.29 -5.73 -9.26
N PHE A 13 -9.68 -4.61 -8.86
CA PHE A 13 -8.88 -3.74 -9.72
C PHE A 13 -7.40 -3.66 -9.29
N GLY A 14 -7.02 -4.38 -8.26
CA GLY A 14 -5.65 -4.36 -7.72
C GLY A 14 -4.70 -5.29 -8.48
N SER A 15 -3.44 -4.87 -8.67
CA SER A 15 -2.36 -5.77 -9.08
C SER A 15 -1.90 -6.65 -7.91
N LYS A 16 -1.26 -7.78 -8.24
CA LYS A 16 -0.63 -8.70 -7.28
C LYS A 16 0.88 -8.83 -7.48
N ASP A 17 1.46 -8.01 -8.32
CA ASP A 17 2.87 -8.11 -8.73
C ASP A 17 3.85 -7.90 -7.56
N ASP A 18 3.45 -7.14 -6.55
CA ASP A 18 4.22 -6.85 -5.35
C ASP A 18 4.22 -7.98 -4.30
N VAL A 19 3.25 -8.89 -4.35
CA VAL A 19 3.05 -9.93 -3.32
C VAL A 19 4.27 -10.84 -3.20
N ILE A 20 4.83 -11.29 -4.33
CA ILE A 20 5.98 -12.19 -4.34
C ILE A 20 7.18 -11.50 -3.71
N PHE A 21 7.42 -10.24 -4.06
CA PHE A 21 8.53 -9.43 -3.54
C PHE A 21 8.49 -9.30 -2.02
N TYR A 22 7.37 -8.85 -1.46
CA TYR A 22 7.23 -8.69 -0.01
C TYR A 22 7.25 -10.03 0.74
N LYS A 23 6.67 -11.08 0.14
CA LYS A 23 6.70 -12.44 0.71
C LYS A 23 8.14 -12.98 0.84
N GLU A 24 8.95 -12.87 -0.20
CA GLU A 24 10.36 -13.29 -0.16
C GLU A 24 11.14 -12.55 0.92
N LEU A 25 10.97 -11.24 1.04
CA LEU A 25 11.62 -10.45 2.08
C LEU A 25 11.14 -10.87 3.48
N ALA A 26 9.83 -11.03 3.69
CA ALA A 26 9.30 -11.43 4.99
C ALA A 26 9.82 -12.80 5.46
N ILE A 27 9.93 -13.77 4.55
CA ILE A 27 10.50 -15.10 4.85
C ILE A 27 12.00 -14.97 5.19
N ARG A 28 12.76 -14.21 4.39
CA ARG A 28 14.20 -13.98 4.61
C ARG A 28 14.49 -13.33 5.96
N HIS A 29 13.60 -12.49 6.45
CA HIS A 29 13.71 -11.76 7.73
C HIS A 29 12.99 -12.46 8.90
N GLY A 30 12.87 -13.79 8.89
CA GLY A 30 12.45 -14.59 10.06
C GLY A 30 10.96 -14.81 10.21
N GLY A 31 10.15 -14.49 9.20
CA GLY A 31 8.73 -14.87 9.16
C GLY A 31 7.82 -14.08 10.12
N LYS A 32 8.24 -12.88 10.56
CA LYS A 32 7.43 -11.91 11.32
C LYS A 32 7.50 -10.56 10.64
N ALA A 33 6.35 -9.93 10.36
CA ALA A 33 6.29 -8.68 9.62
C ALA A 33 5.20 -7.73 10.12
N LEU A 34 5.38 -6.43 9.88
CA LEU A 34 4.37 -5.40 10.05
C LEU A 34 4.06 -4.77 8.68
N GLU A 35 2.79 -4.76 8.28
CA GLU A 35 2.28 -4.03 7.12
C GLU A 35 1.61 -2.73 7.57
N LEU A 36 2.06 -1.61 7.02
CA LEU A 36 1.43 -0.31 7.22
C LEU A 36 0.57 0.04 6.01
N GLY A 37 -0.70 0.39 6.25
CA GLY A 37 -1.72 0.51 5.22
C GLY A 37 -2.12 -0.86 4.67
N VAL A 38 -2.44 -1.80 5.58
CA VAL A 38 -2.77 -3.19 5.22
C VAL A 38 -3.99 -3.31 4.32
N GLY A 39 -4.85 -2.30 4.29
CA GLY A 39 -6.05 -2.26 3.46
C GLY A 39 -6.93 -3.49 3.65
N THR A 40 -7.29 -4.11 2.55
CA THR A 40 -8.10 -5.35 2.53
C THR A 40 -7.30 -6.61 2.87
N GLY A 41 -6.03 -6.48 3.31
CA GLY A 41 -5.16 -7.59 3.64
C GLY A 41 -4.64 -8.39 2.44
N ARG A 42 -4.58 -7.77 1.26
CA ARG A 42 -4.19 -8.45 0.01
C ARG A 42 -2.81 -9.09 0.10
N VAL A 43 -1.82 -8.38 0.65
CA VAL A 43 -0.45 -8.89 0.83
C VAL A 43 -0.36 -9.71 2.12
N ALA A 44 -0.88 -9.20 3.24
CA ALA A 44 -0.82 -9.85 4.55
C ALA A 44 -1.35 -11.29 4.53
N ILE A 45 -2.47 -11.55 3.87
CA ILE A 45 -3.06 -12.90 3.79
C ILE A 45 -2.14 -13.86 3.02
N GLU A 46 -1.54 -13.42 1.92
CA GLU A 46 -0.62 -14.26 1.14
C GLU A 46 0.69 -14.54 1.90
N LEU A 47 1.18 -13.58 2.68
CA LEU A 47 2.30 -13.81 3.59
C LEU A 47 1.92 -14.83 4.70
N ALA A 48 0.73 -14.71 5.27
CA ALA A 48 0.24 -15.64 6.29
C ALA A 48 0.08 -17.07 5.77
N LYS A 49 -0.34 -17.26 4.51
CA LYS A 49 -0.33 -18.56 3.81
C LYS A 49 1.08 -19.15 3.70
N ALA A 50 2.09 -18.30 3.54
CA ALA A 50 3.50 -18.68 3.54
C ALA A 50 4.11 -18.81 4.95
N LYS A 51 3.28 -18.95 5.99
CA LYS A 51 3.65 -19.14 7.41
C LYS A 51 4.27 -17.90 8.08
N VAL A 52 4.21 -16.72 7.49
CA VAL A 52 4.64 -15.46 8.10
C VAL A 52 3.58 -14.99 9.09
N LYS A 53 3.99 -14.52 10.27
CA LYS A 53 3.09 -13.80 11.21
C LYS A 53 3.06 -12.33 10.81
N VAL A 54 1.87 -11.79 10.54
CA VAL A 54 1.71 -10.43 10.03
C VAL A 54 0.84 -9.60 10.97
N TRP A 55 1.35 -8.46 11.37
CA TRP A 55 0.57 -7.37 11.95
C TRP A 55 0.24 -6.40 10.83
N GLY A 56 -1.02 -5.98 10.74
CA GLY A 56 -1.47 -5.02 9.74
C GLY A 56 -2.14 -3.82 10.41
N ILE A 57 -1.72 -2.62 10.04
CA ILE A 57 -2.31 -1.36 10.51
C ILE A 57 -2.96 -0.64 9.33
N ASP A 58 -4.18 -0.11 9.52
CA ASP A 58 -4.85 0.75 8.56
C ASP A 58 -5.71 1.79 9.29
N THR A 59 -5.90 2.95 8.68
CA THR A 59 -6.78 4.02 9.21
C THR A 59 -8.25 3.80 8.86
N SER A 60 -8.57 2.96 7.87
CA SER A 60 -9.93 2.68 7.42
C SER A 60 -10.51 1.44 8.08
N ALA A 61 -11.53 1.63 8.91
CA ALA A 61 -12.30 0.52 9.48
C ALA A 61 -12.96 -0.34 8.37
N TYR A 62 -13.42 0.26 7.28
CA TYR A 62 -14.00 -0.46 6.14
C TYR A 62 -13.00 -1.39 5.45
N MET A 63 -11.76 -0.94 5.29
CA MET A 63 -10.68 -1.78 4.75
C MET A 63 -10.37 -2.95 5.67
N LEU A 64 -10.25 -2.69 6.98
CA LEU A 64 -10.00 -3.75 7.96
C LEU A 64 -11.16 -4.75 8.03
N ASP A 65 -12.41 -4.30 7.88
CA ASP A 65 -13.57 -5.21 7.84
C ASP A 65 -13.57 -6.07 6.59
N ALA A 66 -13.20 -5.51 5.43
CA ALA A 66 -13.00 -6.30 4.21
C ALA A 66 -11.88 -7.35 4.39
N ALA A 67 -10.77 -6.99 5.05
CA ALA A 67 -9.69 -7.92 5.39
C ALA A 67 -10.18 -9.02 6.33
N ARG A 68 -10.93 -8.68 7.39
CA ARG A 68 -11.52 -9.67 8.32
C ARG A 68 -12.48 -10.63 7.61
N GLN A 69 -13.31 -10.13 6.68
CA GLN A 69 -14.20 -10.98 5.90
C GLN A 69 -13.44 -11.97 5.01
N LYS A 70 -12.33 -11.56 4.39
CA LYS A 70 -11.45 -12.46 3.64
C LYS A 70 -10.79 -13.50 4.55
N LEU A 71 -10.26 -13.06 5.68
CA LEU A 71 -9.63 -13.96 6.65
C LEU A 71 -10.60 -15.03 7.17
N ARG A 72 -11.89 -14.72 7.37
CA ARG A 72 -12.90 -15.72 7.77
C ARG A 72 -13.03 -16.88 6.78
N LYS A 73 -12.71 -16.67 5.51
CA LYS A 73 -12.73 -17.69 4.45
C LYS A 73 -11.47 -18.56 4.43
N GLU A 74 -10.41 -18.16 5.13
CA GLU A 74 -9.14 -18.88 5.21
C GLU A 74 -9.19 -19.94 6.35
N ASN A 75 -8.27 -20.91 6.29
CA ASN A 75 -8.14 -21.90 7.35
C ASN A 75 -7.65 -21.30 8.69
N ALA A 76 -7.83 -22.02 9.80
CA ALA A 76 -7.49 -21.52 11.14
C ALA A 76 -6.02 -21.12 11.26
N SER A 77 -5.11 -21.86 10.63
CA SER A 77 -3.67 -21.58 10.72
C SER A 77 -3.27 -20.26 10.04
N VAL A 78 -3.95 -19.87 8.97
CA VAL A 78 -3.75 -18.57 8.32
C VAL A 78 -4.36 -17.45 9.17
N ARG A 79 -5.60 -17.64 9.64
CA ARG A 79 -6.27 -16.63 10.49
C ARG A 79 -5.45 -16.25 11.73
N GLN A 80 -4.87 -17.24 12.40
CA GLN A 80 -4.08 -17.03 13.63
C GLN A 80 -2.76 -16.29 13.39
N ARG A 81 -2.31 -16.18 12.14
CA ARG A 81 -1.07 -15.47 11.78
C ARG A 81 -1.28 -14.00 11.44
N VAL A 82 -2.53 -13.51 11.34
CA VAL A 82 -2.80 -12.13 10.98
C VAL A 82 -3.48 -11.40 12.12
N VAL A 83 -2.86 -10.31 12.57
CA VAL A 83 -3.39 -9.39 13.57
C VAL A 83 -3.69 -8.05 12.89
N LEU A 84 -4.93 -7.58 12.94
CA LEU A 84 -5.36 -6.33 12.30
C LEU A 84 -5.69 -5.29 13.36
N LYS A 85 -5.10 -4.10 13.23
CA LYS A 85 -5.32 -2.95 14.13
C LYS A 85 -5.71 -1.68 13.36
N LEU A 86 -6.65 -0.94 13.90
CA LEU A 86 -6.93 0.43 13.46
C LEU A 86 -5.80 1.33 13.97
N GLY A 87 -5.20 2.13 13.10
CA GLY A 87 -4.10 3.02 13.47
C GLY A 87 -3.54 3.78 12.28
N ASP A 88 -2.74 4.78 12.58
CA ASP A 88 -2.10 5.66 11.61
C ASP A 88 -0.61 5.33 11.50
N MET A 89 -0.10 5.11 10.29
CA MET A 89 1.31 4.80 10.05
C MET A 89 2.27 5.92 10.48
N ARG A 90 1.76 7.14 10.69
CA ARG A 90 2.55 8.29 11.14
C ARG A 90 2.77 8.33 12.65
N SER A 91 1.99 7.57 13.44
CA SER A 91 1.99 7.70 14.90
C SER A 91 1.55 6.44 15.64
N PHE A 92 1.74 5.25 15.05
CA PHE A 92 1.37 4.01 15.71
C PHE A 92 2.34 3.65 16.84
N LYS A 93 1.83 2.92 17.84
CA LYS A 93 2.63 2.30 18.90
C LYS A 93 2.23 0.85 19.05
N LEU A 94 3.23 -0.02 19.08
CA LEU A 94 3.09 -1.45 19.33
C LEU A 94 4.01 -1.85 20.49
N CYS A 95 3.61 -2.86 21.25
CA CYS A 95 4.41 -3.36 22.39
C CYS A 95 5.57 -4.27 21.94
N GLU A 96 5.79 -4.41 20.65
CA GLU A 96 6.81 -5.29 20.07
C GLU A 96 7.44 -4.65 18.85
N THR A 97 8.64 -5.09 18.51
CA THR A 97 9.39 -4.69 17.34
C THR A 97 9.36 -5.78 16.26
N PHE A 98 9.82 -5.44 15.06
CA PHE A 98 9.70 -6.29 13.89
C PHE A 98 11.01 -6.38 13.11
N PRO A 99 11.42 -7.58 12.69
CA PRO A 99 12.57 -7.74 11.80
C PRO A 99 12.30 -7.22 10.39
N PHE A 100 11.03 -7.13 9.99
CA PHE A 100 10.62 -6.65 8.68
C PHE A 100 9.35 -5.79 8.77
N ILE A 101 9.41 -4.57 8.22
CA ILE A 101 8.26 -3.68 8.05
C ILE A 101 8.12 -3.35 6.57
N TYR A 102 6.90 -3.34 6.05
CA TYR A 102 6.67 -2.97 4.67
C TYR A 102 5.43 -2.10 4.50
N ILE A 103 5.44 -1.30 3.41
CA ILE A 103 4.35 -0.42 3.01
C ILE A 103 4.08 -0.69 1.53
N ALA A 104 3.08 -1.52 1.24
CA ALA A 104 2.78 -1.99 -0.11
C ALA A 104 1.83 -1.05 -0.87
N GLY A 105 1.86 -1.13 -2.20
CA GLY A 105 0.88 -0.48 -3.07
C GLY A 105 0.94 1.05 -3.06
N SER A 106 2.15 1.60 -2.97
CA SER A 106 2.40 3.06 -2.90
C SER A 106 1.68 3.77 -1.74
N THR A 107 1.30 3.02 -0.69
CA THR A 107 0.55 3.56 0.46
C THR A 107 1.32 4.68 1.20
N PHE A 108 2.65 4.67 1.15
CA PHE A 108 3.50 5.73 1.72
C PHE A 108 3.18 7.12 1.16
N GLU A 109 2.69 7.21 -0.08
CA GLU A 109 2.31 8.46 -0.74
C GLU A 109 1.09 9.14 -0.10
N HIS A 110 0.29 8.42 0.71
CA HIS A 110 -0.82 9.01 1.48
C HIS A 110 -0.36 9.85 2.66
N CYS A 111 0.93 9.85 2.99
CA CYS A 111 1.58 10.91 3.75
C CYS A 111 1.79 12.10 2.81
N ILE A 112 0.81 13.01 2.75
CA ILE A 112 0.72 14.08 1.72
C ILE A 112 1.65 15.28 1.96
N THR A 113 2.44 15.26 3.01
CA THR A 113 3.49 16.23 3.29
C THR A 113 4.82 15.52 3.59
N LYS A 114 5.94 16.21 3.35
CA LYS A 114 7.27 15.70 3.72
C LYS A 114 7.40 15.48 5.24
N GLU A 115 6.70 16.28 6.02
CA GLU A 115 6.65 16.12 7.47
C GLU A 115 5.95 14.83 7.85
N ASP A 116 4.78 14.54 7.27
CA ASP A 116 4.04 13.29 7.50
C ASP A 116 4.84 12.06 7.02
N GLN A 117 5.52 12.15 5.88
CA GLN A 117 6.42 11.09 5.42
C GLN A 117 7.56 10.86 6.41
N THR A 118 8.14 11.92 6.95
CA THR A 118 9.20 11.83 7.97
C THR A 118 8.66 11.23 9.29
N LYS A 119 7.46 11.62 9.75
CA LYS A 119 6.80 11.02 10.92
C LYS A 119 6.57 9.52 10.72
N CYS A 120 6.09 9.12 9.54
CA CYS A 120 5.92 7.70 9.20
C CYS A 120 7.25 6.93 9.28
N LEU A 121 8.31 7.46 8.67
CA LEU A 121 9.63 6.83 8.70
C LEU A 121 10.22 6.75 10.11
N ASN A 122 10.02 7.75 10.97
CA ASN A 122 10.43 7.70 12.38
C ASN A 122 9.65 6.59 13.12
N SER A 123 8.33 6.52 12.97
CA SER A 123 7.51 5.47 13.60
C SER A 123 7.93 4.07 13.15
N VAL A 124 8.30 3.92 11.87
CA VAL A 124 8.87 2.67 11.33
C VAL A 124 10.23 2.36 11.96
N TYR A 125 11.11 3.38 12.05
CA TYR A 125 12.44 3.21 12.63
C TYR A 125 12.37 2.72 14.09
N ASP A 126 11.47 3.30 14.87
CA ASP A 126 11.27 2.92 16.27
C ASP A 126 10.69 1.50 16.42
N ALA A 127 9.83 1.08 15.49
CA ALA A 127 9.19 -0.24 15.49
C ALA A 127 10.05 -1.36 14.87
N LEU A 128 11.16 -1.04 14.20
CA LEU A 128 12.09 -2.04 13.68
C LEU A 128 13.04 -2.55 14.75
N ASP A 129 13.30 -3.87 14.69
CA ASP A 129 14.43 -4.49 15.40
C ASP A 129 15.74 -3.84 14.97
N ASN A 130 16.80 -3.97 15.79
CA ASN A 130 18.17 -3.68 15.35
C ASN A 130 18.47 -4.57 14.15
N HIS A 131 19.04 -3.98 13.09
CA HIS A 131 19.28 -4.64 11.79
C HIS A 131 17.99 -5.04 11.03
N GLY A 132 16.81 -4.61 11.49
CA GLY A 132 15.55 -4.82 10.81
C GLY A 132 15.47 -4.10 9.47
N THR A 133 14.61 -4.57 8.58
CA THR A 133 14.49 -4.08 7.21
C THR A 133 13.15 -3.43 6.96
N LEU A 134 13.15 -2.26 6.32
CA LEU A 134 12.01 -1.60 5.73
C LEU A 134 12.00 -1.81 4.22
N ALA A 135 10.84 -2.18 3.64
CA ALA A 135 10.63 -2.14 2.20
C ALA A 135 9.33 -1.43 1.84
N PHE A 136 9.35 -0.59 0.82
CA PHE A 136 8.16 0.11 0.31
C PHE A 136 8.35 0.59 -1.12
N ASP A 137 7.26 0.90 -1.78
CA ASP A 137 7.26 1.44 -3.14
C ASP A 137 6.63 2.83 -3.19
N VAL A 138 7.11 3.63 -4.15
CA VAL A 138 6.50 4.90 -4.53
C VAL A 138 6.44 5.01 -6.05
N SER A 139 5.39 5.65 -6.53
CA SER A 139 5.24 6.01 -7.94
C SER A 139 6.27 7.08 -8.32
N GLN A 140 6.84 6.99 -9.51
CA GLN A 140 7.77 8.01 -9.97
C GLN A 140 7.07 9.06 -10.81
N PRO A 141 7.19 10.36 -10.45
CA PRO A 141 6.62 11.42 -11.26
C PRO A 141 7.36 11.50 -12.60
N LYS A 142 6.66 11.29 -13.70
CA LYS A 142 7.20 11.47 -15.05
C LYS A 142 7.07 12.93 -15.47
N LEU A 143 8.10 13.48 -16.16
CA LEU A 143 8.10 14.86 -16.67
C LEU A 143 6.93 15.11 -17.63
N ASN A 144 6.59 14.11 -18.46
CA ASN A 144 5.54 14.21 -19.49
C ASN A 144 4.20 13.61 -19.04
N GLN A 145 4.01 13.36 -17.74
CA GLN A 145 2.75 12.85 -17.24
C GLN A 145 1.69 13.95 -17.31
N PRO A 146 0.50 13.69 -17.88
CA PRO A 146 -0.54 14.71 -17.96
C PRO A 146 -0.91 15.20 -16.55
N ILE A 147 -1.20 16.50 -16.44
CA ILE A 147 -1.64 17.14 -15.18
C ILE A 147 -2.93 16.51 -14.68
N SER A 148 -3.78 16.07 -15.59
CA SER A 148 -4.99 15.33 -15.29
C SER A 148 -5.06 14.07 -16.14
N SER A 149 -5.53 12.99 -15.55
CA SER A 149 -5.81 11.73 -16.24
C SER A 149 -7.12 11.15 -15.78
N TRP A 150 -7.73 10.41 -16.67
CA TRP A 150 -8.93 9.69 -16.34
C TRP A 150 -8.99 8.38 -17.13
N TRP A 151 -9.49 7.33 -16.51
CA TRP A 151 -9.71 6.04 -17.15
C TRP A 151 -10.84 5.27 -16.50
N ILE A 152 -11.33 4.26 -17.21
CA ILE A 152 -12.44 3.43 -16.80
C ILE A 152 -11.99 1.97 -16.87
N ASP A 153 -12.21 1.25 -15.78
CA ASP A 153 -12.06 -0.20 -15.70
C ASP A 153 -13.42 -0.87 -15.47
N ARG A 154 -13.62 -2.05 -16.03
CA ARG A 154 -14.84 -2.83 -15.85
C ARG A 154 -14.51 -4.25 -15.41
N LYS A 155 -15.24 -4.74 -14.39
CA LYS A 155 -15.12 -6.12 -13.89
C LYS A 155 -16.51 -6.74 -13.69
N ALA A 156 -16.77 -7.85 -14.36
CA ALA A 156 -17.96 -8.65 -14.11
C ALA A 156 -17.82 -9.38 -12.75
N LEU A 157 -18.85 -9.36 -11.94
CA LEU A 157 -18.97 -10.15 -10.71
C LEU A 157 -19.66 -11.49 -11.01
N ASN A 158 -20.64 -11.47 -11.88
CA ASN A 158 -21.37 -12.63 -12.39
C ASN A 158 -22.04 -12.29 -13.72
N LYS A 159 -22.91 -13.18 -14.25
CA LYS A 159 -23.62 -12.95 -15.55
C LYS A 159 -24.45 -11.68 -15.59
N ASN A 160 -24.95 -11.22 -14.44
CA ASN A 160 -25.93 -10.14 -14.36
C ASN A 160 -25.42 -8.92 -13.59
N GLU A 161 -24.23 -8.98 -13.01
CA GLU A 161 -23.70 -7.92 -12.16
C GLU A 161 -22.25 -7.59 -12.53
N GLU A 162 -21.99 -6.30 -12.68
CA GLU A 162 -20.63 -5.78 -12.96
C GLU A 162 -20.35 -4.53 -12.13
N VAL A 163 -19.07 -4.26 -11.94
CA VAL A 163 -18.60 -3.01 -11.34
C VAL A 163 -17.75 -2.27 -12.35
N VAL A 164 -18.10 -1.01 -12.58
CA VAL A 164 -17.30 -0.07 -13.37
C VAL A 164 -16.61 0.87 -12.42
N ARG A 165 -15.27 0.90 -12.48
CA ARG A 165 -14.47 1.87 -11.75
C ARG A 165 -14.06 3.00 -12.68
N THR A 166 -14.43 4.23 -12.34
CA THR A 166 -13.95 5.44 -13.00
C THR A 166 -12.97 6.16 -12.07
N ILE A 167 -11.81 6.51 -12.59
CA ILE A 167 -10.78 7.25 -11.86
C ILE A 167 -10.54 8.57 -12.59
N PHE A 168 -10.61 9.67 -11.86
CA PHE A 168 -10.13 10.97 -12.29
C PHE A 168 -9.06 11.45 -11.33
N SER A 169 -7.87 11.75 -11.85
CA SER A 169 -6.77 12.28 -11.06
C SER A 169 -6.27 13.61 -11.61
N ARG A 170 -5.82 14.48 -10.70
CA ARG A 170 -5.22 15.78 -11.04
C ARG A 170 -4.00 16.02 -10.17
N ARG A 171 -2.87 16.33 -10.82
CA ARG A 171 -1.62 16.67 -10.14
C ARG A 171 -1.46 18.18 -10.00
N ASN A 172 -1.14 18.62 -8.80
CA ASN A 172 -0.64 19.97 -8.55
C ASN A 172 0.88 19.97 -8.79
N LEU A 173 1.35 20.74 -9.78
CA LEU A 173 2.76 20.78 -10.17
C LEU A 173 3.65 21.49 -9.15
N GLN A 174 3.11 22.37 -8.31
CA GLN A 174 3.87 23.08 -7.28
C GLN A 174 4.14 22.18 -6.06
N THR A 175 3.12 21.44 -5.61
CA THR A 175 3.19 20.60 -4.42
C THR A 175 3.52 19.15 -4.74
N ASN A 176 3.36 18.70 -5.99
CA ASN A 176 3.38 17.31 -6.43
C ASN A 176 2.30 16.42 -5.77
N VAL A 177 1.29 17.02 -5.16
CA VAL A 177 0.13 16.28 -4.65
C VAL A 177 -0.79 15.94 -5.82
N VAL A 178 -1.20 14.68 -5.89
CA VAL A 178 -2.21 14.17 -6.82
C VAL A 178 -3.49 13.95 -6.04
N SER A 179 -4.56 14.64 -6.45
CA SER A 179 -5.91 14.34 -6.00
C SER A 179 -6.51 13.23 -6.87
N VAL A 180 -7.18 12.27 -6.26
CA VAL A 180 -7.77 11.12 -6.94
C VAL A 180 -9.24 11.02 -6.55
N ASN A 181 -10.12 11.04 -7.53
CA ASN A 181 -11.54 10.79 -7.39
C ASN A 181 -11.84 9.42 -7.98
N LEU A 182 -12.44 8.55 -7.19
CA LEU A 182 -12.77 7.18 -7.54
C LEU A 182 -14.29 7.01 -7.49
N PHE A 183 -14.87 6.52 -8.57
CA PHE A 183 -16.28 6.13 -8.61
C PHE A 183 -16.32 4.61 -8.85
N PHE A 184 -17.17 3.93 -8.08
CA PHE A 184 -17.47 2.52 -8.28
C PHE A 184 -18.98 2.43 -8.55
N ASP A 185 -19.33 2.18 -9.80
CA ASP A 185 -20.69 2.01 -10.26
C ASP A 185 -21.03 0.53 -10.34
N VAL A 186 -22.03 0.13 -9.59
CA VAL A 186 -22.51 -1.26 -9.55
C VAL A 186 -23.73 -1.36 -10.46
N TYR A 187 -23.60 -2.14 -11.51
CA TYR A 187 -24.69 -2.42 -12.45
C TYR A 187 -25.24 -3.82 -12.21
N GLN A 188 -26.55 -3.94 -12.32
CA GLN A 188 -27.25 -5.21 -12.31
C GLN A 188 -28.26 -5.25 -13.46
N HIS A 189 -28.17 -6.27 -14.31
CA HIS A 189 -28.95 -6.39 -15.56
C HIS A 189 -28.84 -5.16 -16.47
N GLY A 190 -27.66 -4.53 -16.53
CA GLY A 190 -27.40 -3.33 -17.33
C GLY A 190 -27.87 -2.01 -16.72
N GLU A 191 -28.52 -2.03 -15.57
CA GLU A 191 -28.98 -0.84 -14.84
C GLU A 191 -28.05 -0.47 -13.69
N LEU A 192 -27.74 0.82 -13.54
CA LEU A 192 -27.00 1.34 -12.40
C LEU A 192 -27.84 1.20 -11.13
N LYS A 193 -27.38 0.37 -10.20
CA LYS A 193 -28.04 0.15 -8.90
C LYS A 193 -27.42 0.96 -7.79
N LYS A 194 -26.08 1.20 -7.83
CA LYS A 194 -25.40 1.93 -6.78
C LYS A 194 -24.14 2.59 -7.29
N ARG A 195 -23.88 3.80 -6.82
CA ARG A 195 -22.61 4.51 -7.00
C ARG A 195 -21.95 4.75 -5.64
N TYR A 196 -20.68 4.46 -5.56
CA TYR A 196 -19.82 4.85 -4.44
C TYR A 196 -18.81 5.87 -4.95
N TYR A 197 -18.54 6.86 -4.11
CA TYR A 197 -17.52 7.88 -4.36
C TYR A 197 -16.46 7.83 -3.27
N GLU A 198 -15.20 7.81 -3.67
CA GLU A 198 -14.06 7.85 -2.78
C GLU A 198 -13.11 8.96 -3.25
N TYR A 199 -12.55 9.69 -2.31
CA TYR A 199 -11.57 10.73 -2.58
C TYR A 199 -10.28 10.44 -1.81
N GLY A 200 -9.16 10.78 -2.42
CA GLY A 200 -7.87 10.70 -1.75
C GLY A 200 -6.83 11.58 -2.39
N GLU A 201 -5.74 11.74 -1.65
CA GLU A 201 -4.57 12.47 -2.09
C GLU A 201 -3.33 11.61 -1.91
N ALA A 202 -2.34 11.82 -2.77
CA ALA A 202 -1.05 11.16 -2.74
C ALA A 202 0.05 12.18 -3.07
N LEU A 203 1.14 12.18 -2.31
CA LEU A 203 2.33 13.00 -2.60
C LEU A 203 3.31 12.20 -3.44
N LEU A 204 3.49 12.58 -4.70
CA LEU A 204 4.53 12.00 -5.55
C LEU A 204 5.91 12.47 -5.11
N SER A 205 6.71 11.57 -4.58
CA SER A 205 8.06 11.84 -4.11
C SER A 205 9.09 11.27 -5.07
N SER A 206 10.04 12.10 -5.49
CA SER A 206 11.15 11.60 -6.31
C SER A 206 12.02 10.63 -5.52
N ARG A 207 12.68 9.69 -6.20
CA ARG A 207 13.65 8.79 -5.61
C ARG A 207 14.65 9.53 -4.71
N ARG A 208 15.26 10.61 -5.19
CA ARG A 208 16.23 11.42 -4.43
C ARG A 208 15.65 12.00 -3.13
N SER A 209 14.39 12.46 -3.17
CA SER A 209 13.73 12.99 -1.98
C SER A 209 13.53 11.91 -0.92
N VAL A 210 13.13 10.70 -1.33
CA VAL A 210 12.94 9.55 -0.43
C VAL A 210 14.28 9.10 0.16
N GLU A 211 15.34 8.98 -0.64
CA GLU A 211 16.69 8.64 -0.19
C GLU A 211 17.20 9.62 0.87
N ALA A 212 16.98 10.92 0.65
CA ALA A 212 17.39 11.96 1.61
C ALA A 212 16.61 11.84 2.95
N MET A 213 15.30 11.54 2.90
CA MET A 213 14.49 11.32 4.11
C MET A 213 14.94 10.07 4.86
N LEU A 214 15.15 8.96 4.17
CA LEU A 214 15.67 7.71 4.78
C LEU A 214 16.99 7.96 5.51
N LYS A 215 17.95 8.64 4.85
CA LYS A 215 19.23 8.99 5.46
C LYS A 215 19.07 9.90 6.66
N LYS A 216 18.16 10.90 6.60
CA LYS A 216 17.92 11.84 7.70
C LYS A 216 17.36 11.15 8.94
N VAL A 217 16.51 10.13 8.77
CA VAL A 217 15.94 9.32 9.86
C VAL A 217 16.96 8.32 10.44
N GLY A 218 18.02 7.98 9.69
CA GLY A 218 19.07 7.07 10.14
C GLY A 218 19.08 5.71 9.43
N PHE A 219 18.23 5.51 8.43
CA PHE A 219 18.25 4.29 7.63
C PHE A 219 19.48 4.20 6.74
N LYS A 220 20.01 2.98 6.59
CA LYS A 220 20.97 2.63 5.56
C LYS A 220 20.25 2.06 4.35
N LEU A 221 20.24 2.81 3.24
CA LEU A 221 19.70 2.33 1.99
C LEU A 221 20.49 1.11 1.51
N LYS A 222 19.81 0.02 1.18
CA LYS A 222 20.40 -1.22 0.66
C LYS A 222 20.21 -1.33 -0.84
N GLU A 223 18.95 -1.23 -1.31
CA GLU A 223 18.58 -1.42 -2.70
C GLU A 223 17.52 -0.41 -3.13
N VAL A 224 17.51 -0.07 -4.42
CA VAL A 224 16.41 0.63 -5.09
C VAL A 224 16.17 -0.06 -6.43
N TYR A 225 15.00 -0.66 -6.58
CA TYR A 225 14.60 -1.32 -7.82
C TYR A 225 13.59 -0.46 -8.61
N GLY A 226 13.54 -0.68 -9.91
CA GLY A 226 12.58 -0.04 -10.81
C GLY A 226 11.20 -0.68 -10.79
N ASN A 227 11.13 -1.93 -10.32
CA ASN A 227 9.88 -2.68 -10.17
C ASN A 227 10.08 -3.85 -9.18
N PHE A 228 9.01 -4.59 -8.87
CA PHE A 228 8.98 -5.71 -7.93
C PHE A 228 9.70 -6.97 -8.43
N ASP A 229 10.01 -7.07 -9.72
CA ASP A 229 10.87 -8.10 -10.32
C ASP A 229 12.38 -7.88 -10.04
N LYS A 230 12.71 -6.86 -9.24
CA LYS A 230 14.07 -6.44 -8.92
C LYS A 230 14.87 -5.89 -10.11
N SER A 231 14.20 -5.50 -11.20
CA SER A 231 14.85 -4.80 -12.30
C SER A 231 15.50 -3.50 -11.82
N ALA A 232 16.62 -3.12 -12.44
CA ALA A 232 17.37 -1.93 -12.06
C ALA A 232 16.51 -0.66 -12.23
N TYR A 233 16.56 0.24 -11.25
CA TYR A 233 15.90 1.53 -11.37
C TYR A 233 16.53 2.39 -12.47
N SER A 234 15.69 2.96 -13.31
CA SER A 234 16.06 3.91 -14.37
C SER A 234 15.19 5.17 -14.31
N LYS A 235 15.51 6.18 -15.10
CA LYS A 235 14.69 7.40 -15.24
C LYS A 235 13.31 7.14 -15.86
N THR A 236 13.15 6.02 -16.54
CA THR A 236 11.89 5.60 -17.17
C THR A 236 11.07 4.65 -16.29
N SER A 237 11.61 4.24 -15.14
CA SER A 237 10.88 3.39 -14.19
C SER A 237 9.62 4.08 -13.69
N GLU A 238 8.51 3.36 -13.65
CA GLU A 238 7.22 3.89 -13.16
C GLU A 238 7.16 3.92 -11.64
N LYS A 239 8.01 3.14 -11.00
CA LYS A 239 8.11 2.98 -9.55
C LYS A 239 9.56 3.10 -9.10
N ALA A 240 9.73 3.38 -7.82
CA ALA A 240 10.96 3.10 -7.10
C ALA A 240 10.59 2.23 -5.89
N VAL A 241 11.16 1.04 -5.84
CA VAL A 241 10.97 0.07 -4.74
C VAL A 241 12.22 0.12 -3.86
N PHE A 242 12.05 0.60 -2.63
CA PHE A 242 13.14 0.81 -1.68
C PHE A 242 13.27 -0.36 -0.73
N VAL A 243 14.51 -0.74 -0.44
CA VAL A 243 14.88 -1.64 0.65
C VAL A 243 15.94 -0.94 1.50
N ALA A 244 15.63 -0.68 2.75
CA ALA A 244 16.49 0.02 3.69
C ALA A 244 16.58 -0.74 5.01
N ALA A 245 17.69 -0.62 5.73
CA ALA A 245 17.88 -1.27 7.02
C ALA A 245 18.13 -0.24 8.13
N LYS A 246 17.65 -0.56 9.33
CA LYS A 246 18.09 0.06 10.57
C LYS A 246 19.48 -0.49 10.89
N PRO A 247 20.50 0.35 11.11
CA PRO A 247 21.85 -0.09 11.47
C PRO A 247 21.91 -0.94 12.72
#